data_75e95645e5719c98034aa7f72a022e45
#
_entry.id   75e95645e5719c98034aa7f72a022e45
#
_cell.length_a   1.000
_cell.length_b   1.000
_cell.length_c   1.000
_cell.angle_alpha   90.00
_cell.angle_beta   90.00
_cell.angle_gamma   90.00
#
_symmetry.space_group_name_H-M   'P 1'
#
loop_
_entity.id
_entity.type
_entity.pdbx_description
1 polymer ?
#
loop_
_entity_poly.entity_id
_entity_poly.type
_entity_poly.pdbx_seq_one_letter_code
_entity_poly.pdbx_strand_id
1 'polypeptide(L)'
;AHDVGWFSNFLRGDLYRLGRLQFQLGTFGYRLRAFRHFDTGAVLALSEAGVRYGPDGQLQRSENQEGAWRATLEVNDGGAVGYPVVPEGRALRTEVMLPRSEWKQVLAPRDPVLYIHIPGSGRQPMAYDRCGDSLRQASEFFLRHYPSHDFRGFCCESWILNTWFQRVLPPRSNMRRFQQEVYLFPVAMSAEETIRTAFGWKLPEDWRQAPRDTSLRRAIAAAMEAGEEIEVAGGGCFLLREDLRWGAQVYRRQVLPVAV
;
A
#
# COMPACT_ATOMS: atom_id res chain seq x y z
N ALA A 1 24.08 -11.59 -4.58
CA ALA A 1 23.40 -12.77 -3.98
C ALA A 1 21.86 -12.62 -3.96
N HIS A 2 21.31 -11.41 -3.90
CA HIS A 2 19.85 -11.19 -3.90
C HIS A 2 19.17 -11.60 -5.21
N ASP A 3 19.84 -11.39 -6.35
CA ASP A 3 19.24 -11.61 -7.67
C ASP A 3 18.98 -13.09 -8.01
N VAL A 4 19.82 -14.01 -7.53
CA VAL A 4 19.69 -15.44 -7.84
C VAL A 4 18.47 -16.06 -7.14
N GLY A 5 18.21 -15.69 -5.88
CA GLY A 5 17.03 -16.14 -5.14
C GLY A 5 15.72 -15.64 -5.76
N TRP A 6 15.72 -14.42 -6.27
CA TRP A 6 14.57 -13.84 -6.95
C TRP A 6 14.28 -14.52 -8.30
N PHE A 7 15.32 -14.82 -9.08
CA PHE A 7 15.22 -15.56 -10.34
C PHE A 7 14.61 -16.95 -10.16
N SER A 8 14.91 -17.62 -9.04
CA SER A 8 14.37 -18.95 -8.76
C SER A 8 12.84 -18.96 -8.64
N ASN A 9 12.21 -17.84 -8.26
CA ASN A 9 10.76 -17.73 -8.18
C ASN A 9 10.09 -17.83 -9.57
N PHE A 10 10.72 -17.29 -10.61
CA PHE A 10 10.23 -17.47 -11.99
C PHE A 10 10.34 -18.93 -12.44
N LEU A 11 11.47 -19.58 -12.15
CA LEU A 11 11.70 -20.97 -12.54
C LEU A 11 10.76 -21.95 -11.83
N ARG A 12 10.35 -21.65 -10.62
CA ARG A 12 9.37 -22.45 -9.86
C ARG A 12 7.92 -22.16 -10.24
N GLY A 13 7.67 -21.15 -11.06
CA GLY A 13 6.32 -20.73 -11.38
C GLY A 13 5.62 -19.97 -10.22
N ASP A 14 6.37 -19.39 -9.29
CA ASP A 14 5.83 -18.64 -8.16
C ASP A 14 5.64 -17.16 -8.50
N LEU A 15 6.33 -16.65 -9.54
CA LEU A 15 6.33 -15.23 -9.92
C LEU A 15 6.03 -15.07 -11.41
N TYR A 16 5.04 -14.25 -11.73
CA TYR A 16 4.56 -14.01 -13.08
C TYR A 16 4.74 -12.55 -13.48
N ARG A 17 5.37 -12.30 -14.61
CA ARG A 17 5.44 -10.96 -15.17
C ARG A 17 4.33 -10.74 -16.19
N LEU A 18 3.40 -9.85 -15.87
CA LEU A 18 2.29 -9.47 -16.74
C LEU A 18 2.36 -7.97 -17.00
N GLY A 19 2.83 -7.60 -18.16
CA GLY A 19 3.08 -6.20 -18.51
C GLY A 19 4.19 -5.55 -17.68
N ARG A 20 3.87 -4.45 -16.99
CA ARG A 20 4.83 -3.66 -16.21
C ARG A 20 5.12 -4.25 -14.83
N LEU A 21 4.18 -4.96 -14.25
CA LEU A 21 4.24 -5.48 -12.89
C LEU A 21 4.52 -6.98 -12.88
N GLN A 22 4.89 -7.48 -11.70
CA GLN A 22 5.04 -8.90 -11.42
C GLN A 22 4.06 -9.29 -10.32
N PHE A 23 3.58 -10.53 -10.37
CA PHE A 23 2.54 -11.03 -9.47
C PHE A 23 2.93 -12.38 -8.89
N GLN A 24 2.58 -12.57 -7.62
CA GLN A 24 2.82 -13.81 -6.90
C GLN A 24 1.55 -14.20 -6.15
N LEU A 25 1.19 -15.48 -6.20
CA LEU A 25 0.12 -16.05 -5.38
C LEU A 25 0.51 -15.98 -3.91
N GLY A 26 -0.42 -15.59 -3.04
CA GLY A 26 -0.15 -15.55 -1.63
C GLY A 26 -1.40 -15.34 -0.79
N THR A 27 -1.21 -15.10 0.49
CA THR A 27 -2.29 -14.80 1.43
C THR A 27 -2.06 -13.44 2.08
N PHE A 28 -3.13 -12.72 2.38
CA PHE A 28 -3.06 -11.41 3.01
C PHE A 28 -2.37 -11.49 4.38
N GLY A 29 -1.15 -11.00 4.47
CA GLY A 29 -0.28 -11.12 5.63
C GLY A 29 -0.33 -9.93 6.59
N TYR A 30 -1.18 -8.94 6.32
CA TYR A 30 -1.20 -7.70 7.10
C TYR A 30 -2.26 -7.76 8.21
N ARG A 31 -2.02 -6.98 9.27
CA ARG A 31 -2.84 -6.95 10.47
C ARG A 31 -3.97 -5.93 10.36
N LEU A 32 -4.86 -6.12 9.39
CA LEU A 32 -6.07 -5.33 9.18
C LEU A 32 -7.16 -6.18 8.50
N ARG A 33 -8.42 -5.76 8.62
CA ARG A 33 -9.58 -6.32 7.94
C ARG A 33 -10.30 -5.23 7.20
N ALA A 34 -10.70 -5.47 5.96
CA ALA A 34 -11.50 -4.53 5.20
C ALA A 34 -12.97 -4.97 5.18
N PHE A 35 -13.83 -3.99 5.33
CA PHE A 35 -15.28 -4.14 5.32
C PHE A 35 -15.87 -3.27 4.21
N ARG A 36 -16.95 -3.74 3.58
CA ARG A 36 -17.68 -3.02 2.54
C ARG A 36 -19.11 -2.74 3.00
N HIS A 37 -19.54 -1.52 2.88
CA HIS A 37 -20.91 -1.11 3.12
C HIS A 37 -21.82 -1.61 1.99
N PHE A 38 -22.98 -2.19 2.33
CA PHE A 38 -23.86 -2.81 1.35
C PHE A 38 -24.41 -1.81 0.33
N ASP A 39 -24.92 -0.66 0.78
CA ASP A 39 -25.62 0.28 -0.08
C ASP A 39 -24.67 1.19 -0.86
N THR A 40 -23.62 1.69 -0.21
CA THR A 40 -22.72 2.68 -0.83
C THR A 40 -21.53 2.04 -1.54
N GLY A 41 -21.21 0.78 -1.21
CA GLY A 41 -20.00 0.11 -1.68
C GLY A 41 -18.71 0.66 -1.05
N ALA A 42 -18.80 1.61 -0.13
CA ALA A 42 -17.63 2.18 0.56
C ALA A 42 -16.84 1.09 1.29
N VAL A 43 -15.51 1.17 1.24
CA VAL A 43 -14.61 0.23 1.92
C VAL A 43 -13.92 0.93 3.06
N LEU A 44 -13.96 0.34 4.24
CA LEU A 44 -13.23 0.80 5.42
C LEU A 44 -12.45 -0.37 6.03
N ALA A 45 -11.16 -0.14 6.28
CA ALA A 45 -10.33 -1.11 6.97
C ALA A 45 -10.30 -0.81 8.47
N LEU A 46 -10.34 -1.87 9.29
CA LEU A 46 -10.10 -1.81 10.73
C LEU A 46 -8.77 -2.49 11.05
N SER A 47 -8.01 -1.91 11.98
CA SER A 47 -6.78 -2.50 12.49
C SER A 47 -7.05 -3.74 13.32
N GLU A 48 -6.25 -4.79 13.19
CA GLU A 48 -6.26 -5.92 14.11
C GLU A 48 -5.88 -5.49 15.54
N ALA A 49 -6.43 -6.20 16.51
CA ALA A 49 -6.13 -5.98 17.93
C ALA A 49 -4.63 -6.09 18.22
N GLY A 50 -4.13 -5.19 19.07
CA GLY A 50 -2.75 -5.19 19.52
C GLY A 50 -1.75 -4.52 18.57
N VAL A 51 -2.16 -4.03 17.42
CA VAL A 51 -1.31 -3.16 16.58
C VAL A 51 -1.07 -1.84 17.32
N ARG A 52 0.16 -1.35 17.28
CA ARG A 52 0.56 -0.13 17.97
C ARG A 52 0.86 0.97 16.94
N TYR A 53 0.27 2.13 17.18
CA TYR A 53 0.40 3.30 16.33
C TYR A 53 1.00 4.48 17.10
N GLY A 54 1.74 5.32 16.39
CA GLY A 54 2.13 6.64 16.87
C GLY A 54 0.95 7.63 16.85
N PRO A 55 1.18 8.87 17.35
CA PRO A 55 0.16 9.93 17.34
C PRO A 55 -0.28 10.33 15.92
N ASP A 56 0.56 10.10 14.92
CA ASP A 56 0.33 10.35 13.49
C ASP A 56 -0.50 9.25 12.79
N GLY A 57 -0.83 8.17 13.51
CA GLY A 57 -1.54 7.03 12.95
C GLY A 57 -0.67 6.11 12.09
N GLN A 58 0.66 6.30 12.08
CA GLN A 58 1.62 5.36 11.51
C GLN A 58 1.99 4.29 12.52
N LEU A 59 2.59 3.16 12.08
CA LEU A 59 3.07 2.16 13.02
C LEU A 59 4.05 2.79 14.01
N GLN A 60 3.94 2.40 15.26
CA GLN A 60 4.84 2.86 16.33
C GLN A 60 6.29 2.56 15.96
N ARG A 61 7.16 3.58 16.01
CA ARG A 61 8.56 3.50 15.57
C ARG A 61 9.53 3.14 16.69
N SER A 62 9.17 3.42 17.94
CA SER A 62 9.98 3.11 19.12
C SER A 62 9.08 2.69 20.29
N GLU A 63 9.62 1.91 21.23
CA GLU A 63 8.83 1.41 22.37
C GLU A 63 8.25 2.53 23.24
N ASN A 64 8.97 3.63 23.39
CA ASN A 64 8.63 4.77 24.26
C ASN A 64 8.13 5.99 23.46
N GLN A 65 7.57 5.81 22.27
CA GLN A 65 7.03 6.91 21.49
C GLN A 65 5.87 7.58 22.23
N GLU A 66 6.02 8.87 22.56
CA GLU A 66 5.01 9.64 23.23
C GLU A 66 3.72 9.71 22.39
N GLY A 67 2.55 9.59 23.04
CA GLY A 67 1.26 9.57 22.36
C GLY A 67 0.93 8.29 21.59
N ALA A 68 1.81 7.28 21.64
CA ALA A 68 1.53 5.98 21.04
C ALA A 68 0.30 5.33 21.68
N TRP A 69 -0.45 4.59 20.86
CA TRP A 69 -1.66 3.93 21.29
C TRP A 69 -1.78 2.55 20.66
N ARG A 70 -2.67 1.72 21.20
CA ARG A 70 -2.88 0.34 20.75
C ARG A 70 -4.29 0.19 20.23
N ALA A 71 -4.43 -0.38 19.04
CA ALA A 71 -5.72 -0.72 18.46
C ALA A 71 -6.36 -1.92 19.18
N THR A 72 -7.68 -1.89 19.27
CA THR A 72 -8.54 -3.02 19.61
C THR A 72 -9.38 -3.39 18.38
N LEU A 73 -9.84 -4.61 18.35
CA LEU A 73 -10.81 -5.08 17.36
C LEU A 73 -11.66 -6.17 18.00
N GLU A 74 -12.96 -5.96 17.95
CA GLU A 74 -13.95 -6.95 18.33
C GLU A 74 -14.84 -7.23 17.11
N VAL A 75 -14.97 -8.49 16.74
CA VAL A 75 -15.86 -8.96 15.67
C VAL A 75 -16.80 -10.01 16.23
N ASN A 76 -18.09 -9.72 16.18
CA ASN A 76 -19.14 -10.59 16.71
C ASN A 76 -20.37 -10.59 15.79
N ASP A 77 -21.47 -11.20 16.24
CA ASP A 77 -22.72 -11.25 15.47
C ASP A 77 -23.37 -9.89 15.21
N GLY A 78 -23.08 -8.88 16.04
CA GLY A 78 -23.56 -7.50 15.84
C GLY A 78 -22.78 -6.72 14.80
N GLY A 79 -21.55 -7.13 14.51
CA GLY A 79 -20.67 -6.42 13.56
C GLY A 79 -19.21 -6.39 13.99
N ALA A 80 -18.52 -5.31 13.64
CA ALA A 80 -17.13 -5.10 14.00
C ALA A 80 -16.94 -3.73 14.68
N VAL A 81 -16.25 -3.71 15.81
CA VAL A 81 -15.87 -2.49 16.54
C VAL A 81 -14.35 -2.40 16.59
N GLY A 82 -13.79 -1.27 16.18
CA GLY A 82 -12.34 -1.09 16.18
C GLY A 82 -11.88 0.23 15.59
N TYR A 83 -10.59 0.35 15.43
CA TYR A 83 -9.94 1.57 14.97
C TYR A 83 -9.73 1.55 13.46
N PRO A 84 -10.30 2.52 12.71
CA PRO A 84 -10.18 2.55 11.27
C PRO A 84 -8.77 2.91 10.81
N VAL A 85 -8.37 2.28 9.73
CA VAL A 85 -7.23 2.65 8.91
C VAL A 85 -7.79 3.22 7.62
N VAL A 86 -7.64 4.52 7.41
CA VAL A 86 -8.24 5.21 6.24
C VAL A 86 -7.39 5.06 4.98
N PRO A 87 -8.00 5.19 3.78
CA PRO A 87 -7.29 4.93 2.51
C PRO A 87 -6.09 5.85 2.26
N GLU A 88 -5.95 6.93 3.01
CA GLU A 88 -4.79 7.83 3.00
C GLU A 88 -3.53 7.22 3.66
N GLY A 89 -3.63 6.02 4.22
CA GLY A 89 -2.50 5.29 4.77
C GLY A 89 -2.18 5.65 6.22
N ARG A 90 -3.18 5.95 7.03
CA ARG A 90 -3.03 6.21 8.48
C ARG A 90 -4.18 5.60 9.29
N ALA A 91 -3.90 5.19 10.51
CA ALA A 91 -4.91 4.79 11.47
C ALA A 91 -5.50 6.01 12.19
N LEU A 92 -6.78 5.96 12.51
CA LEU A 92 -7.46 6.99 13.32
C LEU A 92 -7.63 6.48 14.75
N ARG A 93 -7.42 7.36 15.74
CA ARG A 93 -7.57 7.07 17.17
C ARG A 93 -9.02 7.23 17.64
N THR A 94 -9.97 7.05 16.75
CA THR A 94 -11.41 7.09 17.04
C THR A 94 -12.00 5.74 16.71
N GLU A 95 -12.56 5.07 17.69
CA GLU A 95 -13.19 3.76 17.48
C GLU A 95 -14.51 3.93 16.71
N VAL A 96 -14.80 2.99 15.83
CA VAL A 96 -16.02 2.96 15.03
C VAL A 96 -16.71 1.61 15.16
N MET A 97 -18.04 1.63 15.03
CA MET A 97 -18.88 0.44 14.92
C MET A 97 -19.33 0.26 13.47
N LEU A 98 -19.10 -0.92 12.92
CA LEU A 98 -19.56 -1.35 11.60
C LEU A 98 -20.64 -2.44 11.77
N PRO A 99 -21.95 -2.08 11.79
CA PRO A 99 -23.01 -3.04 12.01
C PRO A 99 -23.04 -4.11 10.90
N ARG A 100 -23.23 -5.39 11.26
CA ARG A 100 -23.32 -6.48 10.30
C ARG A 100 -24.51 -6.34 9.34
N SER A 101 -25.53 -5.60 9.73
CA SER A 101 -26.68 -5.26 8.87
C SER A 101 -26.30 -4.32 7.70
N GLU A 102 -25.21 -3.59 7.83
CA GLU A 102 -24.77 -2.58 6.85
C GLU A 102 -23.42 -2.92 6.21
N TRP A 103 -22.60 -3.72 6.87
CA TRP A 103 -21.22 -3.99 6.47
C TRP A 103 -20.93 -5.48 6.39
N LYS A 104 -20.22 -5.88 5.33
CA LYS A 104 -19.63 -7.23 5.21
C LYS A 104 -18.11 -7.16 5.15
N GLN A 105 -17.45 -8.12 5.79
CA GLN A 105 -16.01 -8.31 5.64
C GLN A 105 -15.70 -8.78 4.23
N VAL A 106 -14.72 -8.12 3.58
CA VAL A 106 -14.31 -8.41 2.20
C VAL A 106 -12.84 -8.80 2.07
N LEU A 107 -12.00 -8.48 3.09
CA LEU A 107 -10.60 -8.89 3.17
C LEU A 107 -10.19 -9.08 4.63
N ALA A 108 -9.46 -10.16 4.92
CA ALA A 108 -8.94 -10.48 6.23
C ALA A 108 -7.57 -11.16 6.15
N PRO A 109 -6.81 -11.24 7.26
CA PRO A 109 -5.59 -12.04 7.31
C PRO A 109 -5.82 -13.47 6.84
N ARG A 110 -4.93 -13.99 6.00
CA ARG A 110 -4.94 -15.29 5.33
C ARG A 110 -5.88 -15.42 4.13
N ASP A 111 -6.69 -14.41 3.80
CA ASP A 111 -7.44 -14.44 2.54
C ASP A 111 -6.48 -14.55 1.35
N PRO A 112 -6.84 -15.31 0.29
CA PRO A 112 -6.02 -15.41 -0.91
C PRO A 112 -5.93 -14.04 -1.60
N VAL A 113 -4.71 -13.64 -1.97
CA VAL A 113 -4.39 -12.39 -2.66
C VAL A 113 -3.32 -12.61 -3.71
N LEU A 114 -3.13 -11.60 -4.57
CA LEU A 114 -1.98 -11.50 -5.46
C LEU A 114 -1.04 -10.42 -4.94
N TYR A 115 0.18 -10.79 -4.59
CA TYR A 115 1.23 -9.81 -4.28
C TYR A 115 1.71 -9.15 -5.55
N ILE A 116 1.78 -7.82 -5.53
CA ILE A 116 2.36 -7.00 -6.60
C ILE A 116 3.81 -6.75 -6.26
N HIS A 117 4.70 -7.06 -7.20
CA HIS A 117 6.09 -6.62 -7.16
C HIS A 117 6.34 -5.62 -8.27
N ILE A 118 7.01 -4.53 -7.92
CA ILE A 118 7.29 -3.41 -8.82
C ILE A 118 8.76 -3.48 -9.20
N PRO A 119 9.12 -4.13 -10.33
CA PRO A 119 10.51 -4.26 -10.71
C PRO A 119 11.14 -2.90 -10.94
N GLY A 120 12.43 -2.76 -10.62
CA GLY A 120 13.22 -1.59 -10.92
C GLY A 120 13.02 -1.16 -12.37
N SER A 121 13.03 0.15 -12.61
CA SER A 121 12.53 0.72 -13.87
C SER A 121 13.28 0.23 -15.12
N GLY A 122 14.55 -0.15 -15.00
CA GLY A 122 15.34 -0.48 -16.17
C GLY A 122 15.08 0.54 -17.29
N ARG A 123 14.64 0.04 -18.44
CA ARG A 123 14.21 0.89 -19.57
C ARG A 123 12.71 1.23 -19.57
N GLN A 124 11.93 0.77 -18.59
CA GLN A 124 10.47 0.97 -18.57
C GLN A 124 10.06 1.76 -17.32
N PRO A 125 9.69 3.03 -17.47
CA PRO A 125 9.19 3.82 -16.35
C PRO A 125 7.92 3.20 -15.75
N MET A 126 7.63 3.50 -14.49
CA MET A 126 6.35 3.18 -13.85
C MET A 126 5.24 4.05 -14.45
N ALA A 127 4.86 3.76 -15.69
CA ALA A 127 3.77 4.49 -16.34
C ALA A 127 2.44 4.06 -15.74
N TYR A 128 1.64 5.04 -15.35
CA TYR A 128 0.36 4.85 -14.67
C TYR A 128 -0.58 3.89 -15.42
N ASP A 129 -0.78 4.14 -16.73
CA ASP A 129 -1.69 3.33 -17.55
C ASP A 129 -1.21 1.87 -17.68
N ARG A 130 0.11 1.68 -17.83
CA ARG A 130 0.71 0.35 -17.90
C ARG A 130 0.55 -0.45 -16.61
N CYS A 131 0.51 0.21 -15.45
CA CYS A 131 0.23 -0.47 -14.19
C CYS A 131 -1.21 -0.97 -14.15
N GLY A 132 -2.18 -0.16 -14.60
CA GLY A 132 -3.58 -0.58 -14.72
C GLY A 132 -3.76 -1.75 -15.70
N ASP A 133 -3.09 -1.71 -16.86
CA ASP A 133 -3.11 -2.82 -17.82
C ASP A 133 -2.55 -4.11 -17.21
N SER A 134 -1.46 -4.00 -16.44
CA SER A 134 -0.87 -5.16 -15.75
C SER A 134 -1.83 -5.80 -14.76
N LEU A 135 -2.57 -4.99 -13.98
CA LEU A 135 -3.55 -5.48 -13.02
C LEU A 135 -4.74 -6.18 -13.71
N ARG A 136 -5.22 -5.63 -14.84
CA ARG A 136 -6.27 -6.28 -15.65
C ARG A 136 -5.80 -7.62 -16.22
N GLN A 137 -4.62 -7.64 -16.83
CA GLN A 137 -4.01 -8.88 -17.33
C GLN A 137 -3.82 -9.92 -16.23
N ALA A 138 -3.38 -9.48 -15.03
CA ALA A 138 -3.23 -10.39 -13.90
C ALA A 138 -4.58 -10.94 -13.43
N SER A 139 -5.61 -10.10 -13.34
CA SER A 139 -6.94 -10.57 -12.96
C SER A 139 -7.45 -11.66 -13.92
N GLU A 140 -7.36 -11.44 -15.22
CA GLU A 140 -7.77 -12.42 -16.23
C GLU A 140 -6.92 -13.69 -16.20
N PHE A 141 -5.60 -13.54 -16.12
CA PHE A 141 -4.66 -14.65 -16.10
C PHE A 141 -4.88 -15.59 -14.90
N PHE A 142 -4.93 -15.03 -13.70
CA PHE A 142 -5.03 -15.86 -12.48
C PHE A 142 -6.41 -16.48 -12.32
N LEU A 143 -7.49 -15.81 -12.70
CA LEU A 143 -8.82 -16.42 -12.71
C LEU A 143 -8.93 -17.59 -13.69
N ARG A 144 -8.23 -17.50 -14.82
CA ARG A 144 -8.23 -18.58 -15.84
C ARG A 144 -7.33 -19.74 -15.47
N HIS A 145 -6.12 -19.48 -14.98
CA HIS A 145 -5.07 -20.49 -14.80
C HIS A 145 -4.94 -21.01 -13.36
N TYR A 146 -5.47 -20.25 -12.39
CA TYR A 146 -5.44 -20.58 -10.96
C TYR A 146 -6.82 -20.40 -10.32
N PRO A 147 -7.88 -21.04 -10.85
CA PRO A 147 -9.27 -20.81 -10.37
C PRO A 147 -9.47 -21.25 -8.91
N SER A 148 -8.66 -22.18 -8.40
CA SER A 148 -8.66 -22.57 -6.98
C SER A 148 -8.13 -21.51 -6.03
N HIS A 149 -7.35 -20.54 -6.54
CA HIS A 149 -6.88 -19.39 -5.78
C HIS A 149 -7.84 -18.20 -6.01
N ASP A 150 -9.05 -18.31 -5.46
CA ASP A 150 -10.07 -17.24 -5.59
C ASP A 150 -9.63 -15.98 -4.82
N PHE A 151 -8.68 -15.25 -5.41
CA PHE A 151 -8.05 -14.11 -4.75
C PHE A 151 -9.02 -12.94 -4.54
N ARG A 152 -9.00 -12.36 -3.34
CA ARG A 152 -9.85 -11.23 -2.96
C ARG A 152 -9.37 -9.90 -3.55
N GLY A 153 -8.07 -9.79 -3.78
CA GLY A 153 -7.49 -8.55 -4.30
C GLY A 153 -5.98 -8.65 -4.49
N PHE A 154 -5.41 -7.51 -4.79
CA PHE A 154 -3.98 -7.30 -4.94
C PHE A 154 -3.44 -6.64 -3.69
N CYS A 155 -2.22 -6.95 -3.27
CA CYS A 155 -1.53 -6.24 -2.20
C CYS A 155 -0.06 -6.00 -2.53
N CYS A 156 0.50 -4.98 -1.94
CA CYS A 156 1.90 -4.60 -2.12
C CYS A 156 2.42 -3.93 -0.87
N GLU A 157 3.67 -4.17 -0.57
CA GLU A 157 4.47 -3.38 0.37
C GLU A 157 5.67 -2.83 -0.39
N SER A 158 5.83 -1.52 -0.38
CA SER A 158 6.89 -0.86 -1.13
C SER A 158 7.13 0.56 -0.65
N TRP A 159 8.40 0.97 -0.65
CA TRP A 159 8.80 2.34 -0.38
C TRP A 159 8.11 3.39 -1.27
N ILE A 160 7.71 3.04 -2.50
CA ILE A 160 6.97 3.95 -3.39
C ILE A 160 5.56 4.28 -2.90
N LEU A 161 5.05 3.52 -1.93
CA LEU A 161 3.75 3.72 -1.29
C LEU A 161 3.85 4.64 -0.06
N ASN A 162 5.04 5.16 0.25
CA ASN A 162 5.21 6.16 1.30
C ASN A 162 4.38 7.41 0.97
N THR A 163 3.46 7.77 1.86
CA THR A 163 2.50 8.86 1.65
C THR A 163 3.14 10.24 1.70
N TRP A 164 4.39 10.36 2.21
CA TRP A 164 5.19 11.58 2.09
C TRP A 164 5.29 12.05 0.63
N PHE A 165 5.37 11.11 -0.33
CA PHE A 165 5.41 11.44 -1.76
C PHE A 165 4.15 12.13 -2.28
N GLN A 166 3.00 11.96 -1.64
CA GLN A 166 1.77 12.68 -2.02
C GLN A 166 1.88 14.19 -1.77
N ARG A 167 2.72 14.60 -0.82
CA ARG A 167 2.94 16.02 -0.49
C ARG A 167 3.99 16.66 -1.40
N VAL A 168 5.05 15.94 -1.73
CA VAL A 168 6.24 16.50 -2.40
C VAL A 168 6.28 16.25 -3.92
N LEU A 169 5.58 15.23 -4.41
CA LEU A 169 5.55 14.98 -5.85
C LEU A 169 4.43 15.75 -6.56
N PRO A 170 4.65 16.15 -7.82
CA PRO A 170 3.60 16.78 -8.62
C PRO A 170 2.33 15.90 -8.69
N PRO A 171 1.12 16.49 -8.73
CA PRO A 171 -0.14 15.72 -8.80
C PRO A 171 -0.22 14.73 -9.97
N ARG A 172 0.46 15.06 -11.08
CA ARG A 172 0.50 14.21 -12.29
C ARG A 172 1.62 13.17 -12.28
N SER A 173 2.42 13.06 -11.21
CA SER A 173 3.45 12.02 -11.15
C SER A 173 2.80 10.63 -11.15
N ASN A 174 3.41 9.69 -11.86
CA ASN A 174 2.88 8.32 -11.95
C ASN A 174 2.78 7.64 -10.58
N MET A 175 3.75 7.89 -9.70
CA MET A 175 3.77 7.35 -8.34
C MET A 175 2.59 7.87 -7.50
N ARG A 176 2.35 9.19 -7.50
CA ARG A 176 1.24 9.79 -6.78
C ARG A 176 -0.11 9.32 -7.33
N ARG A 177 -0.26 9.24 -8.66
CA ARG A 177 -1.47 8.71 -9.31
C ARG A 177 -1.70 7.23 -8.94
N PHE A 178 -0.65 6.41 -8.92
CA PHE A 178 -0.75 5.00 -8.50
C PHE A 178 -1.26 4.89 -7.06
N GLN A 179 -0.71 5.67 -6.13
CA GLN A 179 -1.14 5.67 -4.73
C GLN A 179 -2.63 6.07 -4.56
N GLN A 180 -3.18 6.84 -5.48
CA GLN A 180 -4.59 7.26 -5.43
C GLN A 180 -5.57 6.16 -5.88
N GLU A 181 -5.10 5.14 -6.61
CA GLU A 181 -5.94 4.03 -7.06
C GLU A 181 -6.09 2.90 -6.03
N VAL A 182 -5.26 2.89 -5.00
CA VAL A 182 -5.17 1.81 -4.03
C VAL A 182 -5.56 2.28 -2.63
N TYR A 183 -5.98 1.34 -1.80
CA TYR A 183 -6.18 1.56 -0.36
C TYR A 183 -4.83 1.46 0.35
N LEU A 184 -4.31 2.57 0.85
CA LEU A 184 -3.04 2.60 1.56
C LEU A 184 -3.23 2.24 3.04
N PHE A 185 -2.20 1.64 3.63
CA PHE A 185 -2.14 1.38 5.06
C PHE A 185 -0.70 1.43 5.58
N PRO A 186 -0.50 1.69 6.89
CA PRO A 186 0.82 1.73 7.49
C PRO A 186 1.50 0.37 7.52
N VAL A 187 2.79 0.34 7.14
CA VAL A 187 3.71 -0.78 7.37
C VAL A 187 5.04 -0.26 7.90
N ALA A 188 5.81 -1.13 8.53
CA ALA A 188 7.15 -0.77 8.99
C ALA A 188 8.07 -0.56 7.79
N MET A 189 8.64 0.64 7.67
CA MET A 189 9.52 1.02 6.57
C MET A 189 10.72 1.82 7.10
N SER A 190 11.77 1.88 6.29
CA SER A 190 12.96 2.69 6.54
C SER A 190 13.05 3.85 5.54
N ALA A 191 13.28 5.07 6.03
CA ALA A 191 13.61 6.22 5.17
C ALA A 191 14.90 5.97 4.38
N GLU A 192 15.88 5.31 4.99
CA GLU A 192 17.14 4.95 4.36
C GLU A 192 16.92 4.05 3.13
N GLU A 193 16.03 3.04 3.22
CA GLU A 193 15.69 2.19 2.09
C GLU A 193 15.11 2.99 0.93
N THR A 194 14.22 3.94 1.21
CA THR A 194 13.65 4.86 0.22
C THR A 194 14.73 5.64 -0.51
N ILE A 195 15.68 6.22 0.23
CA ILE A 195 16.77 7.03 -0.30
C ILE A 195 17.72 6.16 -1.14
N ARG A 196 18.13 4.99 -0.60
CA ARG A 196 19.02 4.05 -1.30
C ARG A 196 18.42 3.51 -2.58
N THR A 197 17.13 3.25 -2.60
CA THR A 197 16.45 2.78 -3.82
C THR A 197 16.40 3.87 -4.89
N ALA A 198 16.24 5.13 -4.49
CA ALA A 198 16.21 6.25 -5.44
C ALA A 198 17.59 6.61 -6.00
N PHE A 199 18.66 6.58 -5.17
CA PHE A 199 19.99 7.06 -5.53
C PHE A 199 21.05 5.96 -5.69
N GLY A 200 20.74 4.73 -5.28
CA GLY A 200 21.68 3.61 -5.26
C GLY A 200 22.41 3.48 -3.92
N TRP A 201 23.28 2.46 -3.82
CA TRP A 201 23.98 2.14 -2.57
C TRP A 201 25.01 3.19 -2.13
N LYS A 202 25.61 3.89 -3.11
CA LYS A 202 26.51 5.01 -2.82
C LYS A 202 25.70 6.30 -2.84
N LEU A 203 25.37 6.78 -1.64
CA LEU A 203 24.62 8.03 -1.50
C LEU A 203 25.49 9.25 -1.86
N PRO A 204 24.90 10.35 -2.32
CA PRO A 204 25.61 11.60 -2.54
C PRO A 204 26.27 12.10 -1.23
N GLU A 205 27.52 12.53 -1.31
CA GLU A 205 28.21 13.19 -0.17
C GLU A 205 27.70 14.63 0.01
N ASP A 206 27.35 15.30 -1.09
CA ASP A 206 26.74 16.63 -1.11
C ASP A 206 25.39 16.56 -1.89
N TRP A 207 24.29 16.77 -1.19
CA TRP A 207 22.95 16.70 -1.77
C TRP A 207 22.67 17.79 -2.81
N ARG A 208 23.39 18.90 -2.80
CA ARG A 208 23.33 19.95 -3.83
C ARG A 208 23.79 19.44 -5.19
N GLN A 209 24.68 18.45 -5.21
CA GLN A 209 25.21 17.81 -6.42
C GLN A 209 24.47 16.49 -6.77
N ALA A 210 23.47 16.09 -5.98
CA ALA A 210 22.71 14.87 -6.21
C ALA A 210 21.99 14.89 -7.57
N PRO A 211 21.87 13.74 -8.26
CA PRO A 211 21.11 13.64 -9.51
C PRO A 211 19.67 14.11 -9.33
N ARG A 212 19.17 14.94 -10.26
CA ARG A 212 17.81 15.53 -10.25
C ARG A 212 17.02 15.25 -11.54
N ASP A 213 17.34 14.16 -12.21
CA ASP A 213 16.79 13.73 -13.51
C ASP A 213 15.32 13.30 -13.43
N THR A 214 14.85 12.86 -12.24
CA THR A 214 13.45 12.50 -12.00
C THR A 214 12.79 13.42 -10.98
N SER A 215 11.44 13.51 -10.99
CA SER A 215 10.69 14.24 -9.96
C SER A 215 10.93 13.69 -8.56
N LEU A 216 11.09 12.36 -8.44
CA LEU A 216 11.41 11.69 -7.20
C LEU A 216 12.78 12.12 -6.65
N ARG A 217 13.84 12.04 -7.48
CA ARG A 217 15.19 12.45 -7.08
C ARG A 217 15.26 13.94 -6.72
N ARG A 218 14.55 14.78 -7.46
CA ARG A 218 14.44 16.21 -7.12
C ARG A 218 13.81 16.43 -5.75
N ALA A 219 12.71 15.74 -5.44
CA ALA A 219 12.02 15.88 -4.17
C ALA A 219 12.88 15.40 -2.99
N ILE A 220 13.48 14.22 -3.11
CA ILE A 220 14.36 13.67 -2.06
C ILE A 220 15.60 14.56 -1.87
N ALA A 221 16.27 14.94 -2.96
CA ALA A 221 17.46 15.78 -2.87
C ALA A 221 17.16 17.15 -2.24
N ALA A 222 16.02 17.77 -2.54
CA ALA A 222 15.60 19.02 -1.94
C ALA A 222 15.35 18.88 -0.42
N ALA A 223 14.66 17.83 0.01
CA ALA A 223 14.44 17.57 1.44
C ALA A 223 15.76 17.34 2.19
N MET A 224 16.63 16.53 1.63
CA MET A 224 17.94 16.24 2.23
C MET A 224 18.86 17.46 2.27
N GLU A 225 18.82 18.32 1.24
CA GLU A 225 19.56 19.58 1.19
C GLU A 225 19.05 20.57 2.24
N ALA A 226 17.74 20.58 2.50
CA ALA A 226 17.11 21.40 3.54
C ALA A 226 17.31 20.85 4.96
N GLY A 227 17.90 19.66 5.11
CA GLY A 227 18.01 18.99 6.41
C GLY A 227 16.69 18.44 6.94
N GLU A 228 15.70 18.27 6.05
CA GLU A 228 14.40 17.71 6.41
C GLU A 228 14.49 16.18 6.56
N GLU A 229 13.86 15.64 7.59
CA GLU A 229 13.65 14.19 7.70
C GLU A 229 12.61 13.73 6.68
N ILE A 230 12.95 12.70 5.89
CA ILE A 230 11.96 12.02 5.06
C ILE A 230 11.07 11.22 6.00
N GLU A 231 9.85 11.71 6.15
CA GLU A 231 8.86 11.06 6.98
C GLU A 231 8.51 9.66 6.41
N VAL A 232 8.58 8.65 7.27
CA VAL A 232 8.18 7.28 6.92
C VAL A 232 6.70 7.12 7.25
N ALA A 233 5.87 7.12 6.22
CA ALA A 233 4.43 7.08 6.36
C ALA A 233 3.79 6.15 5.30
N GLY A 234 2.84 5.31 5.70
CA GLY A 234 2.20 4.34 4.82
C GLY A 234 3.14 3.20 4.44
N GLY A 235 3.14 2.81 3.19
CA GLY A 235 4.04 1.79 2.63
C GLY A 235 3.38 0.49 2.21
N GLY A 236 2.20 0.16 2.72
CA GLY A 236 1.36 -0.96 2.29
C GLY A 236 0.16 -0.51 1.46
N CYS A 237 -0.32 -1.37 0.60
CA CYS A 237 -1.61 -1.17 -0.06
C CYS A 237 -2.35 -2.46 -0.33
N PHE A 238 -3.67 -2.34 -0.51
CA PHE A 238 -4.47 -3.34 -1.19
C PHE A 238 -5.37 -2.68 -2.25
N LEU A 239 -5.79 -3.48 -3.23
CA LEU A 239 -6.82 -3.16 -4.22
C LEU A 239 -7.71 -4.39 -4.33
N LEU A 240 -8.97 -4.29 -3.90
CA LEU A 240 -9.91 -5.40 -4.03
C LEU A 240 -10.17 -5.71 -5.51
N ARG A 241 -10.28 -6.98 -5.85
CA ARG A 241 -10.50 -7.42 -7.25
C ARG A 241 -11.74 -6.76 -7.87
N GLU A 242 -12.82 -6.66 -7.11
CA GLU A 242 -14.08 -6.05 -7.55
C GLU A 242 -13.99 -4.53 -7.72
N ASP A 243 -12.97 -3.87 -7.14
CA ASP A 243 -12.70 -2.44 -7.25
C ASP A 243 -11.68 -2.09 -8.34
N LEU A 244 -11.24 -3.06 -9.13
CA LEU A 244 -10.28 -2.83 -10.21
C LEU A 244 -10.92 -2.01 -11.34
N ARG A 245 -11.07 -0.72 -11.09
CA ARG A 245 -11.54 0.32 -12.02
C ARG A 245 -10.48 1.39 -12.12
N TRP A 246 -9.34 1.04 -12.73
CA TRP A 246 -8.17 1.92 -12.81
C TRP A 246 -8.49 3.25 -13.47
N GLY A 247 -8.19 4.34 -12.80
CA GLY A 247 -8.58 5.73 -13.16
C GLY A 247 -9.77 6.25 -12.35
N ALA A 248 -10.51 5.39 -11.66
CA ALA A 248 -11.69 5.79 -10.90
C ALA A 248 -11.38 6.29 -9.49
N GLN A 249 -10.18 5.98 -8.93
CA GLN A 249 -9.76 6.36 -7.59
C GLN A 249 -10.82 5.97 -6.52
N VAL A 250 -11.30 4.74 -6.60
CA VAL A 250 -12.49 4.24 -5.89
C VAL A 250 -12.43 4.58 -4.39
N TYR A 251 -11.31 4.34 -3.75
CA TYR A 251 -11.16 4.55 -2.31
C TYR A 251 -11.01 6.03 -1.91
N ARG A 252 -10.63 6.92 -2.85
CA ARG A 252 -10.45 8.36 -2.59
C ARG A 252 -11.73 9.15 -2.79
N ARG A 253 -12.67 8.60 -3.55
CA ARG A 253 -13.95 9.25 -3.87
C ARG A 253 -15.12 8.74 -3.05
N GLN A 254 -14.90 7.75 -2.21
CA GLN A 254 -15.93 7.23 -1.32
C GLN A 254 -16.22 8.20 -0.16
N VAL A 255 -17.45 8.21 0.30
CA VAL A 255 -17.83 8.88 1.54
C VAL A 255 -17.74 7.85 2.66
N LEU A 256 -16.84 8.08 3.60
CA LEU A 256 -16.68 7.22 4.76
C LEU A 256 -17.63 7.66 5.88
N PRO A 257 -18.19 6.73 6.68
CA PRO A 257 -19.07 7.03 7.81
C PRO A 257 -18.30 7.56 9.03
N VAL A 258 -17.03 7.88 8.88
CA VAL A 258 -16.14 8.37 9.93
C VAL A 258 -15.63 9.76 9.57
N ALA A 259 -15.63 10.68 10.53
CA ALA A 259 -14.98 11.97 10.36
C ALA A 259 -13.46 11.74 10.27
N VAL A 260 -12.85 12.14 9.17
CA VAL A 260 -11.42 11.98 8.87
C VAL A 260 -10.63 13.17 9.40
#